data_caa9a6e899f73cf9ec1450ca2041a4af
#
_entry.id   caa9a6e899f73cf9ec1450ca2041a4af
#
_cell.length_a   1.000
_cell.length_b   1.000
_cell.length_c   1.000
_cell.angle_alpha   90.00
_cell.angle_beta   90.00
_cell.angle_gamma   90.00
#
_symmetry.space_group_name_H-M   'P 1'
#
loop_
_entity.id
_entity.type
_entity.pdbx_description
1 polymer ?
#
loop_
_entity_poly.entity_id
_entity_poly.type
_entity_poly.pdbx_seq_one_letter_code
_entity_poly.pdbx_strand_id
1 'polypeptide(L)'
;MSDYIIRQSVEKLKPHPINETLYDFDEKQHQDLVKSIEKNGLLEPITIDNQNYVYSGHRRLRAVKELGWIDIDCRLTHISNPIIQIIESNHQRKKTTKEILRESELLKKEYQKYNGQGKRNDLNGVGKNWSIVNVSNQIGVSLTNLKRLKSIQHYNPSLLDDIDLGKISIGKAYQLVKSKHFPNNSINSNGNNGFKKEFRMLLKKYNPPLSDIFGVMNKTKPYDKITLGSFEPKVDKD
;
A
#
# COMPACT_ATOMS: atom_id res chain seq x y z
N MET A 1 -0.67 28.22 8.00
CA MET A 1 -1.16 28.49 9.37
C MET A 1 -0.10 28.00 10.32
N SER A 2 0.29 28.85 11.28
CA SER A 2 1.29 28.46 12.28
C SER A 2 0.69 27.52 13.30
N ASP A 3 1.44 26.45 13.64
CA ASP A 3 1.10 25.54 14.73
C ASP A 3 1.30 26.26 16.06
N TYR A 4 0.34 26.12 16.96
CA TYR A 4 0.40 26.73 18.29
C TYR A 4 0.52 25.62 19.34
N ILE A 5 1.36 25.87 20.34
CA ILE A 5 1.39 25.02 21.55
C ILE A 5 0.41 25.63 22.55
N ILE A 6 -0.52 24.82 23.02
CA ILE A 6 -1.51 25.16 24.03
C ILE A 6 -1.47 24.15 25.16
N ARG A 7 -1.78 24.60 26.36
CA ARG A 7 -2.01 23.72 27.52
C ARG A 7 -3.44 23.20 27.47
N GLN A 8 -3.64 21.89 27.53
CA GLN A 8 -4.96 21.28 27.41
C GLN A 8 -5.17 20.18 28.45
N SER A 9 -6.39 20.12 29.01
CA SER A 9 -6.76 19.06 29.94
C SER A 9 -6.81 17.70 29.26
N VAL A 10 -6.19 16.70 29.88
CA VAL A 10 -6.12 15.31 29.40
C VAL A 10 -7.50 14.68 29.25
N GLU A 11 -8.46 15.05 30.11
CA GLU A 11 -9.85 14.55 30.05
C GLU A 11 -10.60 15.00 28.79
N LYS A 12 -10.28 16.21 28.27
CA LYS A 12 -10.90 16.74 27.06
C LYS A 12 -10.37 16.11 25.79
N LEU A 13 -9.21 15.44 25.84
CA LEU A 13 -8.57 14.84 24.67
C LEU A 13 -9.24 13.53 24.27
N LYS A 14 -9.62 13.47 22.98
CA LYS A 14 -10.33 12.36 22.38
C LYS A 14 -9.40 11.64 21.39
N PRO A 15 -9.11 10.33 21.59
CA PRO A 15 -8.41 9.58 20.55
C PRO A 15 -9.25 9.55 19.28
N HIS A 16 -8.60 9.75 18.12
CA HIS A 16 -9.31 9.66 16.86
C HIS A 16 -9.65 8.19 16.55
N PRO A 17 -10.92 7.82 16.26
CA PRO A 17 -11.36 6.43 16.10
C PRO A 17 -10.58 5.63 15.05
N ILE A 18 -10.16 6.29 13.96
CA ILE A 18 -9.37 5.66 12.88
C ILE A 18 -8.08 5.07 13.42
N ASN A 19 -7.44 5.67 14.42
CA ASN A 19 -6.18 5.15 14.95
C ASN A 19 -6.33 3.75 15.53
N GLU A 20 -7.42 3.47 16.24
CA GLU A 20 -7.68 2.15 16.85
C GLU A 20 -8.01 1.09 15.79
N THR A 21 -8.57 1.49 14.64
CA THR A 21 -8.82 0.56 13.52
C THR A 21 -7.55 0.21 12.75
N LEU A 22 -6.56 1.11 12.75
CA LEU A 22 -5.33 0.93 11.98
C LEU A 22 -4.26 0.18 12.77
N TYR A 23 -4.07 0.51 14.05
CA TYR A 23 -2.91 0.10 14.82
C TYR A 23 -3.28 -0.76 16.00
N ASP A 24 -2.55 -1.87 16.12
CA ASP A 24 -2.71 -2.78 17.23
C ASP A 24 -2.03 -2.23 18.49
N PHE A 25 -2.57 -2.59 19.65
CA PHE A 25 -2.00 -2.23 20.93
C PHE A 25 -0.93 -3.25 21.35
N ASP A 26 0.23 -2.75 21.79
CA ASP A 26 1.33 -3.55 22.31
C ASP A 26 1.58 -3.14 23.75
N GLU A 27 1.21 -4.00 24.70
CA GLU A 27 1.32 -3.75 26.14
C GLU A 27 2.76 -3.48 26.57
N LYS A 28 3.72 -4.28 26.08
CA LYS A 28 5.13 -4.11 26.47
C LYS A 28 5.67 -2.76 26.04
N GLN A 29 5.45 -2.38 24.78
CA GLN A 29 5.87 -1.07 24.29
C GLN A 29 5.13 0.06 24.99
N HIS A 30 3.91 -0.17 25.44
CA HIS A 30 3.15 0.82 26.21
C HIS A 30 3.77 1.05 27.57
N GLN A 31 4.06 -0.01 28.33
CA GLN A 31 4.70 0.08 29.65
C GLN A 31 6.10 0.71 29.60
N ASP A 32 6.87 0.40 28.54
CA ASP A 32 8.17 1.05 28.34
C ASP A 32 8.01 2.57 28.08
N LEU A 33 6.96 2.97 27.36
CA LEU A 33 6.65 4.38 27.12
C LEU A 33 6.16 5.09 28.38
N VAL A 34 5.31 4.45 29.19
CA VAL A 34 4.84 4.98 30.49
C VAL A 34 6.03 5.31 31.38
N LYS A 35 6.95 4.35 31.58
CA LYS A 35 8.18 4.57 32.38
C LYS A 35 9.05 5.69 31.81
N SER A 36 9.15 5.79 30.48
CA SER A 36 9.92 6.85 29.84
C SER A 36 9.30 8.22 30.07
N ILE A 37 7.97 8.35 29.95
CA ILE A 37 7.25 9.62 30.20
C ILE A 37 7.28 9.99 31.67
N GLU A 38 7.15 9.04 32.59
CA GLU A 38 7.24 9.27 34.01
C GLU A 38 8.62 9.85 34.40
N LYS A 39 9.68 9.32 33.81
CA LYS A 39 11.06 9.75 34.09
C LYS A 39 11.45 11.06 33.42
N ASN A 40 11.09 11.24 32.16
CA ASN A 40 11.62 12.30 31.30
C ASN A 40 10.59 13.39 30.94
N GLY A 41 9.34 13.21 31.33
CA GLY A 41 8.24 14.06 30.87
C GLY A 41 7.81 13.78 29.43
N LEU A 42 6.85 14.55 28.95
CA LEU A 42 6.36 14.49 27.57
C LEU A 42 7.27 15.35 26.69
N LEU A 43 8.26 14.74 26.05
CA LEU A 43 9.26 15.44 25.23
C LEU A 43 8.67 16.08 23.96
N GLU A 44 7.64 15.48 23.38
CA GLU A 44 6.96 16.00 22.21
C GLU A 44 5.48 16.21 22.50
N PRO A 45 4.89 17.37 22.14
CA PRO A 45 3.47 17.63 22.34
C PRO A 45 2.62 16.69 21.50
N ILE A 46 1.41 16.42 21.98
CA ILE A 46 0.38 15.68 21.26
C ILE A 46 -0.25 16.61 20.24
N THR A 47 -0.47 16.15 18.99
CA THR A 47 -1.11 16.97 17.94
C THR A 47 -2.63 16.77 17.96
N ILE A 48 -3.36 17.87 18.06
CA ILE A 48 -4.83 17.90 18.14
C ILE A 48 -5.42 18.91 17.17
N ASP A 49 -6.71 18.77 16.91
CA ASP A 49 -7.55 19.80 16.26
C ASP A 49 -8.32 20.66 17.27
N ASN A 50 -9.13 21.60 16.75
CA ASN A 50 -9.98 22.48 17.57
C ASN A 50 -11.12 21.76 18.30
N GLN A 51 -11.40 20.50 17.96
CA GLN A 51 -12.40 19.64 18.63
C GLN A 51 -11.77 18.70 19.64
N ASN A 52 -10.45 18.85 19.89
CA ASN A 52 -9.62 18.03 20.78
C ASN A 52 -9.46 16.58 20.33
N TYR A 53 -9.65 16.29 19.03
CA TYR A 53 -9.28 14.99 18.49
C TYR A 53 -7.77 14.89 18.31
N VAL A 54 -7.21 13.77 18.76
CA VAL A 54 -5.77 13.49 18.68
C VAL A 54 -5.44 12.82 17.32
N TYR A 55 -4.48 13.39 16.59
CA TYR A 55 -4.00 12.88 15.32
C TYR A 55 -2.59 12.31 15.40
N SER A 56 -1.75 12.84 16.30
CA SER A 56 -0.43 12.31 16.62
C SER A 56 -0.25 12.21 18.13
N GLY A 57 0.29 11.09 18.59
CA GLY A 57 0.58 10.88 20.01
C GLY A 57 -0.48 10.07 20.77
N HIS A 58 -1.30 9.25 20.11
CA HIS A 58 -2.30 8.37 20.77
C HIS A 58 -1.68 7.49 21.87
N ARG A 59 -0.48 6.96 21.66
CA ARG A 59 0.24 6.17 22.68
C ARG A 59 0.66 7.04 23.88
N ARG A 60 1.14 8.28 23.61
CA ARG A 60 1.49 9.26 24.63
C ARG A 60 0.26 9.69 25.42
N LEU A 61 -0.88 9.92 24.74
CA LEU A 61 -2.14 10.22 25.44
C LEU A 61 -2.54 9.09 26.39
N ARG A 62 -2.44 7.84 25.97
CA ARG A 62 -2.76 6.70 26.82
C ARG A 62 -1.82 6.63 28.05
N ALA A 63 -0.53 6.85 27.84
CA ALA A 63 0.45 6.83 28.92
C ALA A 63 0.23 7.97 29.94
N VAL A 64 -0.03 9.20 29.50
CA VAL A 64 -0.29 10.32 30.42
C VAL A 64 -1.61 10.15 31.19
N LYS A 65 -2.61 9.49 30.58
CA LYS A 65 -3.86 9.11 31.29
C LYS A 65 -3.59 8.09 32.38
N GLU A 66 -2.77 7.08 32.12
CA GLU A 66 -2.36 6.07 33.09
C GLU A 66 -1.56 6.68 34.26
N LEU A 67 -0.69 7.67 33.95
CA LEU A 67 0.07 8.41 34.94
C LEU A 67 -0.77 9.44 35.73
N GLY A 68 -2.05 9.60 35.42
CA GLY A 68 -2.96 10.52 36.13
C GLY A 68 -2.66 12.00 35.87
N TRP A 69 -2.00 12.37 34.75
CA TRP A 69 -1.71 13.77 34.45
C TRP A 69 -2.99 14.55 34.16
N ILE A 70 -3.08 15.78 34.66
CA ILE A 70 -4.27 16.63 34.53
C ILE A 70 -4.22 17.40 33.24
N ASP A 71 -3.09 18.03 32.92
CA ASP A 71 -2.89 18.87 31.77
C ASP A 71 -1.57 18.53 31.07
N ILE A 72 -1.56 18.68 29.74
CA ILE A 72 -0.37 18.50 28.91
C ILE A 72 -0.28 19.56 27.82
N ASP A 73 0.92 19.72 27.27
CA ASP A 73 1.15 20.56 26.10
C ASP A 73 0.71 19.84 24.84
N CYS A 74 -0.12 20.53 24.05
CA CYS A 74 -0.65 20.05 22.80
C CYS A 74 -0.31 21.01 21.66
N ARG A 75 -0.01 20.46 20.48
CA ARG A 75 0.12 21.21 19.25
C ARG A 75 -1.24 21.30 18.58
N LEU A 76 -1.81 22.48 18.51
CA LEU A 76 -3.05 22.73 17.78
C LEU A 76 -2.75 22.94 16.28
N THR A 77 -3.33 22.12 15.45
CA THR A 77 -3.09 22.11 13.99
C THR A 77 -4.41 22.03 13.23
N HIS A 78 -4.49 22.69 12.08
CA HIS A 78 -5.62 22.50 11.18
C HIS A 78 -5.44 21.21 10.38
N ILE A 79 -6.39 20.28 10.54
CA ILE A 79 -6.37 18.97 9.88
C ILE A 79 -7.35 18.97 8.71
N SER A 80 -6.81 18.97 7.49
CA SER A 80 -7.63 18.91 6.27
C SER A 80 -8.05 17.47 5.92
N ASN A 81 -7.21 16.47 6.21
CA ASN A 81 -7.55 15.07 6.02
C ASN A 81 -7.05 14.22 7.20
N PRO A 82 -7.97 13.76 8.07
CA PRO A 82 -7.65 12.96 9.25
C PRO A 82 -6.86 11.68 8.96
N ILE A 83 -7.26 10.96 7.90
CA ILE A 83 -6.66 9.67 7.54
C ILE A 83 -5.21 9.85 7.14
N ILE A 84 -4.95 10.80 6.24
CA ILE A 84 -3.61 11.12 5.77
C ILE A 84 -2.73 11.55 6.94
N GLN A 85 -3.23 12.46 7.79
CA GLN A 85 -2.47 12.97 8.93
C GLN A 85 -2.08 11.87 9.92
N ILE A 86 -2.99 10.94 10.24
CA ILE A 86 -2.70 9.83 11.15
C ILE A 86 -1.66 8.88 10.55
N ILE A 87 -1.77 8.54 9.25
CA ILE A 87 -0.82 7.65 8.58
C ILE A 87 0.56 8.30 8.49
N GLU A 88 0.65 9.57 8.12
CA GLU A 88 1.91 10.31 8.05
C GLU A 88 2.58 10.43 9.42
N SER A 89 1.82 10.69 10.48
CA SER A 89 2.37 10.75 11.84
C SER A 89 2.95 9.40 12.33
N ASN A 90 2.54 8.30 11.73
CA ASN A 90 3.04 6.95 12.01
C ASN A 90 4.01 6.41 10.94
N HIS A 91 4.47 7.25 9.99
CA HIS A 91 5.33 6.82 8.89
C HIS A 91 6.64 6.16 9.38
N GLN A 92 7.26 6.70 10.42
CA GLN A 92 8.52 6.18 11.00
C GLN A 92 8.31 5.00 11.97
N ARG A 93 7.05 4.68 12.31
CA ARG A 93 6.76 3.57 13.21
C ARG A 93 7.07 2.22 12.54
N LYS A 94 7.68 1.29 13.29
CA LYS A 94 7.73 -0.11 12.86
C LYS A 94 6.30 -0.68 12.89
N LYS A 95 5.76 -1.03 11.73
CA LYS A 95 4.39 -1.52 11.54
C LYS A 95 4.40 -3.02 11.30
N THR A 96 3.34 -3.69 11.77
CA THR A 96 3.06 -5.08 11.37
C THR A 96 2.58 -5.14 9.93
N THR A 97 2.64 -6.32 9.31
CA THR A 97 2.13 -6.52 7.94
C THR A 97 0.63 -6.25 7.86
N LYS A 98 -0.12 -6.58 8.93
CA LYS A 98 -1.56 -6.31 9.02
C LYS A 98 -1.85 -4.81 9.11
N GLU A 99 -1.08 -4.05 9.88
CA GLU A 99 -1.20 -2.58 9.95
C GLU A 99 -0.93 -1.93 8.59
N ILE A 100 0.14 -2.35 7.88
CA ILE A 100 0.46 -1.89 6.52
C ILE A 100 -0.71 -2.13 5.56
N LEU A 101 -1.32 -3.30 5.63
CA LEU A 101 -2.45 -3.64 4.78
C LEU A 101 -3.70 -2.81 5.09
N ARG A 102 -4.03 -2.59 6.39
CA ARG A 102 -5.13 -1.72 6.83
C ARG A 102 -4.92 -0.27 6.34
N GLU A 103 -3.72 0.30 6.52
CA GLU A 103 -3.39 1.63 5.98
C GLU A 103 -3.58 1.68 4.46
N SER A 104 -3.12 0.64 3.74
CA SER A 104 -3.23 0.61 2.28
C SER A 104 -4.68 0.57 1.79
N GLU A 105 -5.56 -0.16 2.48
CA GLU A 105 -6.98 -0.23 2.13
C GLU A 105 -7.71 1.08 2.46
N LEU A 106 -7.37 1.70 3.60
CA LEU A 106 -7.99 2.96 4.00
C LEU A 106 -7.58 4.10 3.06
N LEU A 107 -6.30 4.22 2.72
CA LEU A 107 -5.81 5.20 1.75
C LEU A 107 -6.43 4.99 0.36
N LYS A 108 -6.56 3.73 -0.07
CA LYS A 108 -7.24 3.40 -1.33
C LYS A 108 -8.67 3.96 -1.34
N LYS A 109 -9.44 3.70 -0.28
CA LYS A 109 -10.81 4.20 -0.16
C LYS A 109 -10.85 5.73 -0.15
N GLU A 110 -9.91 6.36 0.56
CA GLU A 110 -9.83 7.81 0.66
C GLU A 110 -9.52 8.46 -0.70
N TYR A 111 -8.53 7.96 -1.42
CA TYR A 111 -8.22 8.45 -2.76
C TYR A 111 -9.34 8.22 -3.77
N GLN A 112 -10.12 7.13 -3.62
CA GLN A 112 -11.28 6.87 -4.49
C GLN A 112 -12.40 7.89 -4.32
N LYS A 113 -12.60 8.47 -3.12
CA LYS A 113 -13.59 9.54 -2.89
C LYS A 113 -13.30 10.79 -3.72
N TYR A 114 -12.01 11.13 -3.91
CA TYR A 114 -11.60 12.31 -4.68
C TYR A 114 -11.58 12.07 -6.19
N ASN A 115 -11.43 10.81 -6.61
CA ASN A 115 -11.37 10.41 -8.02
C ASN A 115 -12.70 9.79 -8.47
N GLY A 116 -13.82 10.51 -8.39
CA GLY A 116 -15.15 9.99 -8.69
C GLY A 116 -15.18 9.04 -9.90
N GLN A 117 -15.94 7.95 -9.79
CA GLN A 117 -16.12 6.97 -10.87
C GLN A 117 -16.49 7.66 -12.18
N GLY A 118 -15.70 7.43 -13.24
CA GLY A 118 -16.02 7.87 -14.60
C GLY A 118 -15.30 9.14 -15.09
N LYS A 119 -14.44 9.78 -14.32
CA LYS A 119 -13.61 10.89 -14.84
C LYS A 119 -12.40 10.33 -15.59
N ARG A 120 -12.31 10.65 -16.88
CA ARG A 120 -11.12 10.37 -17.69
C ARG A 120 -9.93 11.13 -17.10
N ASN A 121 -8.92 10.37 -16.69
CA ASN A 121 -7.73 10.88 -15.98
C ASN A 121 -6.75 11.65 -16.90
N ASP A 122 -6.98 11.64 -18.20
CA ASP A 122 -6.17 12.28 -19.25
C ASP A 122 -6.52 13.74 -19.49
N LEU A 123 -7.66 14.24 -18.98
CA LEU A 123 -8.15 15.57 -19.29
C LEU A 123 -7.93 16.62 -18.19
N ASN A 124 -7.59 16.24 -16.97
CA ASN A 124 -7.39 17.16 -15.86
C ASN A 124 -6.05 16.93 -15.16
N GLY A 125 -5.06 17.73 -15.48
CA GLY A 125 -3.70 17.70 -14.91
C GLY A 125 -3.58 17.90 -13.40
N VAL A 126 -4.66 17.76 -12.62
CA VAL A 126 -4.69 17.97 -11.15
C VAL A 126 -5.31 16.78 -10.38
N GLY A 127 -5.90 15.81 -11.04
CA GLY A 127 -6.36 14.59 -10.41
C GLY A 127 -5.18 13.66 -10.16
N LYS A 128 -4.49 13.76 -9.03
CA LYS A 128 -3.50 12.74 -8.64
C LYS A 128 -4.23 11.41 -8.48
N ASN A 129 -4.21 10.65 -9.56
CA ASN A 129 -4.78 9.32 -9.65
C ASN A 129 -4.39 8.50 -8.43
N TRP A 130 -5.38 7.86 -7.82
CA TRP A 130 -5.08 6.77 -6.94
C TRP A 130 -4.15 5.80 -7.70
N SER A 131 -2.92 5.74 -7.25
CA SER A 131 -1.93 4.79 -7.70
C SER A 131 -1.46 4.01 -6.49
N ILE A 132 -1.35 2.70 -6.64
CA ILE A 132 -0.73 1.87 -5.60
C ILE A 132 0.70 2.35 -5.28
N VAL A 133 1.35 3.06 -6.22
CA VAL A 133 2.64 3.72 -6.02
C VAL A 133 2.52 4.83 -4.98
N ASN A 134 1.52 5.71 -5.12
CA ASN A 134 1.30 6.80 -4.16
C ASN A 134 0.99 6.25 -2.77
N VAL A 135 0.15 5.21 -2.70
CA VAL A 135 -0.16 4.52 -1.44
C VAL A 135 1.12 3.93 -0.83
N SER A 136 1.94 3.23 -1.62
CA SER A 136 3.18 2.60 -1.11
C SER A 136 4.17 3.64 -0.58
N ASN A 137 4.33 4.77 -1.27
CA ASN A 137 5.19 5.86 -0.84
C ASN A 137 4.70 6.50 0.47
N GLN A 138 3.39 6.73 0.59
CA GLN A 138 2.81 7.35 1.78
C GLN A 138 2.88 6.45 3.01
N ILE A 139 2.75 5.12 2.84
CA ILE A 139 2.92 4.15 3.93
C ILE A 139 4.39 3.94 4.29
N GLY A 140 5.32 4.26 3.40
CA GLY A 140 6.76 4.01 3.57
C GLY A 140 7.18 2.56 3.28
N VAL A 141 6.42 1.87 2.41
CA VAL A 141 6.70 0.48 2.03
C VAL A 141 6.92 0.39 0.52
N SER A 142 7.92 -0.38 0.08
CA SER A 142 8.15 -0.52 -1.35
C SER A 142 6.92 -1.10 -2.08
N LEU A 143 6.67 -0.61 -3.29
CA LEU A 143 5.56 -1.08 -4.14
C LEU A 143 5.56 -2.61 -4.31
N THR A 144 6.74 -3.20 -4.47
CA THR A 144 6.90 -4.65 -4.61
C THR A 144 6.44 -5.39 -3.36
N ASN A 145 6.85 -4.92 -2.18
CA ASN A 145 6.45 -5.54 -0.93
C ASN A 145 4.96 -5.36 -0.66
N LEU A 146 4.38 -4.18 -0.94
CA LEU A 146 2.95 -3.96 -0.79
C LEU A 146 2.13 -4.90 -1.70
N LYS A 147 2.53 -5.09 -2.96
CA LYS A 147 1.89 -6.06 -3.86
C LYS A 147 2.01 -7.50 -3.36
N ARG A 148 3.17 -7.88 -2.85
CA ARG A 148 3.40 -9.22 -2.27
C ARG A 148 2.53 -9.44 -1.04
N LEU A 149 2.48 -8.48 -0.11
CA LEU A 149 1.64 -8.56 1.09
C LEU A 149 0.16 -8.70 0.74
N LYS A 150 -0.36 -7.94 -0.22
CA LYS A 150 -1.74 -8.10 -0.71
C LYS A 150 -2.02 -9.48 -1.30
N SER A 151 -1.07 -10.03 -2.05
CA SER A 151 -1.19 -11.39 -2.58
C SER A 151 -1.16 -12.45 -1.46
N ILE A 152 -0.27 -12.30 -0.48
CA ILE A 152 -0.19 -13.18 0.69
C ILE A 152 -1.51 -13.13 1.49
N GLN A 153 -2.02 -11.93 1.76
CA GLN A 153 -3.29 -11.73 2.46
C GLN A 153 -4.44 -12.46 1.77
N HIS A 154 -4.47 -12.40 0.43
CA HIS A 154 -5.56 -13.01 -0.35
C HIS A 154 -5.51 -14.54 -0.38
N TYR A 155 -4.31 -15.12 -0.56
CA TYR A 155 -4.16 -16.56 -0.79
C TYR A 155 -3.79 -17.37 0.45
N ASN A 156 -3.05 -16.79 1.37
CA ASN A 156 -2.64 -17.45 2.62
C ASN A 156 -2.34 -16.41 3.72
N PRO A 157 -3.40 -15.87 4.38
CA PRO A 157 -3.24 -14.82 5.39
C PRO A 157 -2.46 -15.24 6.63
N SER A 158 -2.38 -16.55 6.97
CA SER A 158 -1.61 -17.02 8.13
C SER A 158 -0.10 -16.75 8.01
N LEU A 159 0.43 -16.65 6.78
CA LEU A 159 1.82 -16.30 6.56
C LEU A 159 2.18 -14.88 7.00
N LEU A 160 1.19 -13.98 7.17
CA LEU A 160 1.44 -12.63 7.68
C LEU A 160 1.95 -12.67 9.12
N ASP A 161 1.39 -13.54 9.97
CA ASP A 161 1.85 -13.70 11.34
C ASP A 161 3.28 -14.26 11.41
N ASP A 162 3.64 -15.20 10.53
CA ASP A 162 5.00 -15.71 10.45
C ASP A 162 6.00 -14.66 9.95
N ILE A 163 5.58 -13.73 9.09
CA ILE A 163 6.40 -12.59 8.68
C ILE A 163 6.60 -11.64 9.86
N ASP A 164 5.54 -11.30 10.59
CA ASP A 164 5.58 -10.36 11.72
C ASP A 164 6.42 -10.92 12.89
N LEU A 165 6.39 -12.24 13.08
CA LEU A 165 7.26 -12.96 14.03
C LEU A 165 8.72 -13.12 13.54
N GLY A 166 9.03 -12.67 12.31
CA GLY A 166 10.38 -12.80 11.74
C GLY A 166 10.77 -14.21 11.32
N LYS A 167 9.87 -15.19 11.31
CA LYS A 167 10.16 -16.59 10.91
C LYS A 167 10.46 -16.72 9.42
N ILE A 168 9.80 -15.91 8.59
CA ILE A 168 10.02 -15.89 7.15
C ILE A 168 10.03 -14.45 6.61
N SER A 169 10.73 -14.21 5.50
CA SER A 169 10.68 -12.92 4.81
C SER A 169 9.45 -12.81 3.90
N ILE A 170 9.03 -11.55 3.61
CA ILE A 170 7.92 -11.26 2.66
C ILE A 170 8.18 -11.93 1.30
N GLY A 171 9.44 -11.94 0.84
CA GLY A 171 9.83 -12.57 -0.42
C GLY A 171 9.60 -14.08 -0.40
N LYS A 172 10.02 -14.77 0.66
CA LYS A 172 9.87 -16.22 0.83
C LYS A 172 8.40 -16.62 0.97
N ALA A 173 7.62 -15.88 1.78
CA ALA A 173 6.18 -16.09 1.92
C ALA A 173 5.44 -15.95 0.57
N TYR A 174 5.79 -14.92 -0.21
CA TYR A 174 5.23 -14.74 -1.55
C TYR A 174 5.59 -15.87 -2.51
N GLN A 175 6.81 -16.41 -2.46
CA GLN A 175 7.20 -17.59 -3.27
C GLN A 175 6.38 -18.83 -2.91
N LEU A 176 6.09 -19.06 -1.62
CA LEU A 176 5.22 -20.16 -1.18
C LEU A 176 3.79 -20.01 -1.74
N VAL A 177 3.24 -18.80 -1.70
CA VAL A 177 1.94 -18.51 -2.32
C VAL A 177 2.00 -18.74 -3.82
N LYS A 178 3.05 -18.21 -4.49
CA LYS A 178 3.22 -18.34 -5.94
C LYS A 178 3.33 -19.78 -6.40
N SER A 179 4.14 -20.60 -5.74
CA SER A 179 4.32 -22.02 -6.10
C SER A 179 3.03 -22.83 -5.94
N LYS A 180 2.22 -22.52 -4.92
CA LYS A 180 0.97 -23.24 -4.62
C LYS A 180 -0.19 -22.82 -5.56
N HIS A 181 -0.33 -21.52 -5.84
CA HIS A 181 -1.50 -20.99 -6.55
C HIS A 181 -1.23 -20.65 -8.01
N PHE A 182 0.03 -20.51 -8.41
CA PHE A 182 0.45 -20.18 -9.77
C PHE A 182 1.62 -21.08 -10.24
N PRO A 183 1.46 -22.42 -10.22
CA PRO A 183 2.56 -23.35 -10.51
C PRO A 183 3.16 -23.19 -11.92
N ASN A 184 2.37 -22.69 -12.87
CA ASN A 184 2.79 -22.59 -14.28
C ASN A 184 3.30 -21.18 -14.69
N ASN A 185 3.42 -20.22 -13.75
CA ASN A 185 3.97 -18.88 -14.06
C ASN A 185 5.50 -18.79 -13.98
N SER A 186 6.22 -19.90 -13.89
CA SER A 186 7.63 -19.99 -14.22
C SER A 186 7.84 -20.15 -15.73
N ILE A 187 7.19 -19.32 -16.54
CA ILE A 187 7.64 -19.09 -17.91
C ILE A 187 8.95 -18.32 -17.76
N ASN A 188 10.06 -19.08 -17.89
CA ASN A 188 11.38 -18.51 -18.07
C ASN A 188 11.29 -17.33 -19.03
N SER A 189 11.94 -16.22 -18.70
CA SER A 189 12.15 -15.09 -19.64
C SER A 189 12.73 -15.54 -20.98
N ASN A 190 13.28 -16.76 -21.08
CA ASN A 190 13.70 -17.46 -22.29
C ASN A 190 12.55 -18.13 -23.07
N GLY A 191 11.39 -18.44 -22.45
CA GLY A 191 10.28 -19.10 -23.12
C GLY A 191 9.58 -18.21 -24.16
N ASN A 192 9.57 -16.89 -23.93
CA ASN A 192 9.03 -15.94 -24.91
C ASN A 192 9.86 -15.86 -26.19
N ASN A 193 11.16 -16.14 -26.14
CA ASN A 193 12.01 -16.18 -27.31
C ASN A 193 11.88 -17.53 -28.08
N GLY A 194 11.64 -18.62 -27.38
CA GLY A 194 11.37 -19.93 -27.98
C GLY A 194 10.07 -19.93 -28.77
N PHE A 195 8.97 -19.51 -28.15
CA PHE A 195 7.66 -19.43 -28.79
C PHE A 195 7.68 -18.46 -29.98
N LYS A 196 8.27 -17.26 -29.84
CA LYS A 196 8.42 -16.31 -30.95
C LYS A 196 9.23 -16.89 -32.11
N LYS A 197 10.29 -17.66 -31.82
CA LYS A 197 11.12 -18.30 -32.84
C LYS A 197 10.36 -19.41 -33.55
N GLU A 198 9.65 -20.23 -32.81
CA GLU A 198 8.86 -21.36 -33.34
C GLU A 198 7.65 -20.87 -34.11
N PHE A 199 6.95 -19.87 -33.63
CA PHE A 199 5.85 -19.20 -34.32
C PHE A 199 6.30 -18.53 -35.64
N ARG A 200 7.46 -17.85 -35.63
CA ARG A 200 8.05 -17.30 -36.87
C ARG A 200 8.44 -18.40 -37.88
N MET A 201 8.93 -19.54 -37.43
CA MET A 201 9.24 -20.67 -38.30
C MET A 201 7.97 -21.30 -38.88
N LEU A 202 6.90 -21.40 -38.10
CA LEU A 202 5.59 -21.88 -38.59
C LEU A 202 4.99 -20.92 -39.61
N LEU A 203 5.05 -19.61 -39.36
CA LEU A 203 4.61 -18.60 -40.34
C LEU A 203 5.39 -18.67 -41.67
N LYS A 204 6.71 -18.87 -41.60
CA LYS A 204 7.55 -19.04 -42.82
C LYS A 204 7.26 -20.35 -43.57
N LYS A 205 6.92 -21.43 -42.83
CA LYS A 205 6.72 -22.75 -43.40
C LYS A 205 5.34 -22.91 -44.07
N TYR A 206 4.30 -22.31 -43.46
CA TYR A 206 2.92 -22.56 -43.89
C TYR A 206 2.23 -21.37 -44.53
N ASN A 207 2.85 -20.17 -44.52
CA ASN A 207 2.30 -18.92 -45.08
C ASN A 207 0.76 -18.80 -44.94
N PRO A 208 0.20 -18.95 -43.72
CA PRO A 208 -1.24 -19.00 -43.54
C PRO A 208 -1.85 -17.63 -43.81
N PRO A 209 -3.09 -17.58 -44.33
CA PRO A 209 -3.79 -16.32 -44.56
C PRO A 209 -3.98 -15.56 -43.23
N LEU A 210 -3.89 -14.24 -43.26
CA LEU A 210 -3.95 -13.37 -42.07
C LEU A 210 -5.23 -13.59 -41.24
N SER A 211 -6.36 -13.95 -41.86
CA SER A 211 -7.62 -14.30 -41.18
C SER A 211 -7.47 -15.44 -40.19
N ASP A 212 -6.66 -16.45 -40.48
CA ASP A 212 -6.46 -17.63 -39.64
C ASP A 212 -5.56 -17.32 -38.46
N ILE A 213 -4.61 -16.40 -38.62
CA ILE A 213 -3.74 -15.92 -37.58
C ILE A 213 -4.54 -15.12 -36.52
N PHE A 214 -5.45 -14.24 -36.97
CA PHE A 214 -6.32 -13.48 -36.08
C PHE A 214 -7.37 -14.34 -35.35
N GLY A 215 -7.85 -15.41 -36.00
CA GLY A 215 -8.77 -16.35 -35.37
C GLY A 215 -8.18 -17.13 -34.20
N VAL A 216 -6.92 -17.50 -34.28
CA VAL A 216 -6.19 -18.18 -33.19
C VAL A 216 -5.85 -17.20 -32.06
N MET A 217 -5.44 -15.98 -32.35
CA MET A 217 -5.11 -14.96 -31.36
C MET A 217 -6.31 -14.52 -30.52
N ASN A 218 -7.52 -14.49 -31.08
CA ASN A 218 -8.75 -14.13 -30.34
C ASN A 218 -9.27 -15.25 -29.41
N LYS A 219 -8.87 -16.50 -29.60
CA LYS A 219 -9.27 -17.64 -28.76
C LYS A 219 -8.38 -17.84 -27.53
N THR A 220 -7.18 -17.25 -27.50
CA THR A 220 -6.23 -17.34 -26.39
C THR A 220 -6.11 -16.00 -25.66
N LYS A 221 -7.08 -15.65 -24.84
CA LYS A 221 -6.87 -14.59 -23.82
C LYS A 221 -6.01 -15.19 -22.66
N PRO A 222 -5.03 -14.46 -22.10
CA PRO A 222 -4.82 -13.01 -22.10
C PRO A 222 -3.40 -12.57 -22.53
N TYR A 223 -3.22 -12.17 -23.75
CA TYR A 223 -1.99 -11.47 -24.13
C TYR A 223 -2.36 -10.07 -24.63
N ASP A 224 -2.41 -9.11 -23.72
CA ASP A 224 -2.46 -7.69 -24.06
C ASP A 224 -1.16 -7.29 -24.77
N LYS A 225 -1.32 -6.86 -26.01
CA LYS A 225 -0.36 -6.12 -26.84
C LYS A 225 0.90 -6.86 -27.31
N ILE A 226 0.75 -7.68 -28.32
CA ILE A 226 1.83 -7.86 -29.28
C ILE A 226 1.69 -6.73 -30.32
N THR A 227 2.46 -5.67 -30.14
CA THR A 227 2.67 -4.66 -31.19
C THR A 227 3.49 -5.34 -32.29
N LEU A 228 2.85 -5.67 -33.40
CA LEU A 228 3.52 -6.02 -34.65
C LEU A 228 4.16 -4.74 -35.18
N GLY A 229 5.40 -4.45 -34.74
CA GLY A 229 6.23 -3.44 -35.38
C GLY A 229 6.42 -3.84 -36.85
N SER A 230 5.94 -3.00 -37.75
CA SER A 230 6.24 -2.90 -39.17
C SER A 230 6.74 -4.20 -39.81
N PHE A 231 5.82 -5.07 -40.21
CA PHE A 231 6.07 -6.11 -41.20
C PHE A 231 5.51 -5.62 -42.53
N GLU A 232 6.35 -4.97 -43.36
CA GLU A 232 6.07 -4.74 -44.74
C GLU A 232 6.42 -6.02 -45.52
N PRO A 233 5.49 -6.69 -46.21
CA PRO A 233 5.81 -7.78 -47.10
C PRO A 233 6.57 -7.20 -48.29
N LYS A 234 7.80 -7.67 -48.54
CA LYS A 234 8.45 -7.47 -49.82
C LYS A 234 7.62 -8.21 -50.86
N VAL A 235 6.94 -7.44 -51.72
CA VAL A 235 6.35 -7.94 -52.94
C VAL A 235 7.50 -8.02 -53.94
N ASP A 236 7.98 -9.24 -54.23
CA ASP A 236 8.85 -9.47 -55.38
C ASP A 236 7.97 -9.29 -56.59
N LYS A 237 8.32 -8.28 -57.39
CA LYS A 237 7.80 -8.09 -58.74
C LYS A 237 8.64 -8.92 -59.67
N ASP A 238 8.04 -9.92 -60.25
CA ASP A 238 8.36 -10.43 -61.60
C ASP A 238 7.24 -10.04 -62.55
#